data_8616bac09e945294ed41351644fb9821
#
_entry.id   8616bac09e945294ed41351644fb9821
#
_cell.length_a   1.000
_cell.length_b   1.000
_cell.length_c   1.000
_cell.angle_alpha   90.00
_cell.angle_beta   90.00
_cell.angle_gamma   90.00
#
_symmetry.space_group_name_H-M   'P 1'
#
loop_
_entity.id
_entity.type
_entity.pdbx_description
1 polymer ?
#
loop_
_entity_poly.entity_id
_entity_poly.type
_entity_poly.pdbx_seq_one_letter_code
_entity_poly.pdbx_strand_id
1 'polypeptide(L)'
;MADSINLSQSACYRRVQRLEDEGIVKEYVALLDAKKMGVPTTVFVEITLSAQADEVLDAFEKEVARIPNVLECHLTAGTADYVLKVVAESTEDFARIHRQYLARLPGVAQMQSSFALRTVFKTTALPI
;
A
#
# COMPACT_ATOMS: atom_id res chain seq x y z
N MET A 1 0.75 26.18 -7.51
CA MET A 1 -0.45 26.23 -6.65
C MET A 1 -1.06 27.61 -6.58
N ALA A 2 -0.31 28.67 -6.28
CA ALA A 2 -0.86 30.03 -6.21
C ALA A 2 -1.47 30.49 -7.54
N ASP A 3 -0.83 30.16 -8.66
CA ASP A 3 -1.29 30.55 -9.99
C ASP A 3 -2.64 29.91 -10.35
N SER A 4 -2.84 28.64 -9.97
CA SER A 4 -4.05 27.89 -10.31
C SER A 4 -5.29 28.36 -9.54
N ILE A 5 -5.09 28.96 -8.36
CA ILE A 5 -6.19 29.43 -7.52
C ILE A 5 -6.21 30.95 -7.36
N ASN A 6 -5.37 31.62 -8.10
CA ASN A 6 -5.28 33.09 -8.14
C ASN A 6 -5.17 33.74 -6.75
N LEU A 7 -4.37 33.16 -5.86
CA LEU A 7 -4.06 33.68 -4.52
C LEU A 7 -2.64 34.24 -4.49
N SER A 8 -2.41 35.19 -3.58
CA SER A 8 -1.06 35.65 -3.30
C SER A 8 -0.22 34.51 -2.68
N GLN A 9 1.09 34.58 -2.83
CA GLN A 9 1.98 33.58 -2.25
C GLN A 9 1.82 33.45 -0.73
N SER A 10 1.66 34.56 -0.03
CA SER A 10 1.49 34.52 1.42
C SER A 10 0.15 33.94 1.84
N ALA A 11 -0.93 34.21 1.08
CA ALA A 11 -2.23 33.59 1.34
C ALA A 11 -2.20 32.08 1.07
N CYS A 12 -1.51 31.69 -0.01
CA CYS A 12 -1.32 30.26 -0.35
C CYS A 12 -0.51 29.55 0.75
N TYR A 13 0.57 30.17 1.22
CA TYR A 13 1.39 29.63 2.29
C TYR A 13 0.57 29.41 3.57
N ARG A 14 -0.23 30.41 3.97
CA ARG A 14 -1.06 30.28 5.18
C ARG A 14 -2.10 29.16 5.06
N ARG A 15 -2.66 28.98 3.86
CA ARG A 15 -3.61 27.89 3.62
C ARG A 15 -2.96 26.53 3.76
N VAL A 16 -1.78 26.34 3.15
CA VAL A 16 -1.03 25.09 3.26
C VAL A 16 -0.63 24.84 4.71
N GLN A 17 -0.15 25.87 5.40
CA GLN A 17 0.21 25.76 6.81
C GLN A 17 -0.96 25.29 7.67
N ARG A 18 -2.15 25.83 7.41
CA ARG A 18 -3.35 25.42 8.15
C ARG A 18 -3.71 23.97 7.88
N LEU A 19 -3.61 23.51 6.62
CA LEU A 19 -3.87 22.12 6.26
C LEU A 19 -2.90 21.16 6.95
N GLU A 20 -1.64 21.57 7.11
CA GLU A 20 -0.65 20.82 7.86
C GLU A 20 -0.98 20.77 9.35
N ASP A 21 -1.31 21.93 9.92
CA ASP A 21 -1.63 22.06 11.35
C ASP A 21 -2.87 21.25 11.73
N GLU A 22 -3.85 21.14 10.83
CA GLU A 22 -5.07 20.38 11.03
C GLU A 22 -4.89 18.89 10.73
N GLY A 23 -3.70 18.48 10.26
CA GLY A 23 -3.42 17.09 9.93
C GLY A 23 -4.00 16.62 8.61
N ILE A 24 -4.54 17.53 7.78
CA ILE A 24 -5.09 17.21 6.46
C ILE A 24 -3.96 16.83 5.51
N VAL A 25 -2.84 17.55 5.58
CA VAL A 25 -1.60 17.16 4.91
C VAL A 25 -0.80 16.32 5.89
N LYS A 26 -0.71 15.02 5.63
CA LYS A 26 0.00 14.09 6.50
C LYS A 26 1.51 14.23 6.38
N GLU A 27 1.99 14.26 5.16
CA GLU A 27 3.42 14.26 4.88
C GLU A 27 3.69 14.65 3.44
N TYR A 28 4.93 14.99 3.16
CA TYR A 28 5.40 15.26 1.81
C TYR A 28 6.35 14.15 1.40
N VAL A 29 6.06 13.52 0.27
CA VAL A 29 6.89 12.43 -0.25
C VAL A 29 7.07 12.59 -1.74
N ALA A 30 8.20 12.12 -2.26
CA ALA A 30 8.41 11.98 -3.68
C ALA A 30 7.73 10.68 -4.15
N LEU A 31 6.98 10.75 -5.23
CA LEU A 31 6.41 9.56 -5.86
C LEU A 31 7.41 9.04 -6.87
N LEU A 32 7.83 7.79 -6.69
CA LEU A 32 8.82 7.16 -7.56
C LEU A 32 8.12 6.33 -8.63
N ASP A 33 8.72 6.31 -9.82
CA ASP A 33 8.27 5.46 -10.91
C ASP A 33 8.77 4.03 -10.66
N ALA A 34 7.85 3.11 -10.40
CA ALA A 34 8.19 1.74 -10.04
C ALA A 34 9.01 1.02 -11.13
N LYS A 35 8.69 1.25 -12.41
CA LYS A 35 9.42 0.64 -13.52
C LYS A 35 10.86 1.11 -13.54
N LYS A 36 11.07 2.43 -13.39
CA LYS A 36 12.40 3.02 -13.39
C LYS A 36 13.22 2.62 -12.17
N MET A 37 12.54 2.29 -11.08
CA MET A 37 13.19 1.80 -9.86
C MET A 37 13.39 0.28 -9.86
N GLY A 38 13.01 -0.41 -10.93
CA GLY A 38 13.27 -1.83 -11.07
C GLY A 38 12.26 -2.75 -10.41
N VAL A 39 11.08 -2.24 -10.03
CA VAL A 39 10.01 -3.06 -9.42
C VAL A 39 8.68 -2.90 -10.18
N PRO A 40 8.66 -3.27 -11.49
CA PRO A 40 7.50 -3.04 -12.34
C PRO A 40 6.32 -3.96 -12.07
N THR A 41 6.52 -5.06 -11.33
CA THR A 41 5.50 -6.09 -11.13
C THR A 41 4.71 -5.81 -9.88
N THR A 42 3.40 -5.67 -10.02
CA THR A 42 2.48 -5.49 -8.89
C THR A 42 1.63 -6.74 -8.73
N VAL A 43 1.52 -7.22 -7.49
CA VAL A 43 0.73 -8.40 -7.15
C VAL A 43 -0.22 -8.04 -6.02
N PHE A 44 -1.49 -8.40 -6.19
CA PHE A 44 -2.49 -8.27 -5.14
C PHE A 44 -2.67 -9.63 -4.50
N VAL A 45 -2.50 -9.71 -3.19
CA VAL A 45 -2.54 -10.97 -2.45
C VAL A 45 -3.70 -10.92 -1.48
N GLU A 46 -4.65 -11.85 -1.65
CA GLU A 46 -5.76 -12.03 -0.72
C GLU A 46 -5.39 -13.10 0.28
N ILE A 47 -5.56 -12.81 1.56
CA ILE A 47 -5.17 -13.71 2.65
C ILE A 47 -6.36 -13.99 3.53
N THR A 48 -6.61 -15.29 3.77
CA THR A 48 -7.60 -15.75 4.72
C THR A 48 -6.87 -16.41 5.89
N LEU A 49 -7.19 -15.96 7.11
CA LEU A 49 -6.60 -16.50 8.32
C LEU A 49 -7.37 -17.70 8.81
N SER A 50 -6.72 -18.56 9.60
CA SER A 50 -7.33 -19.75 10.19
C SER A 50 -8.34 -19.40 11.29
N ALA A 51 -8.23 -18.21 11.87
CA ALA A 51 -9.15 -17.68 12.87
C ALA A 51 -9.11 -16.15 12.83
N GLN A 52 -10.20 -15.51 13.30
CA GLN A 52 -10.33 -14.06 13.31
C GLN A 52 -10.23 -13.47 14.71
N ALA A 53 -9.66 -14.23 15.66
CA ALA A 53 -9.40 -13.73 17.00
C ALA A 53 -8.36 -12.60 16.97
N ASP A 54 -8.49 -11.65 17.89
CA ASP A 54 -7.62 -10.47 17.92
C ASP A 54 -6.13 -10.83 17.97
N GLU A 55 -5.77 -11.87 18.71
CA GLU A 55 -4.38 -12.31 18.82
C GLU A 55 -3.83 -12.79 17.47
N VAL A 56 -4.66 -13.45 16.68
CA VAL A 56 -4.26 -13.94 15.35
C VAL A 56 -4.09 -12.77 14.39
N LEU A 57 -5.03 -11.82 14.41
CA LEU A 57 -4.94 -10.62 13.57
C LEU A 57 -3.70 -9.80 13.93
N ASP A 58 -3.47 -9.57 15.23
CA ASP A 58 -2.33 -8.78 15.71
C ASP A 58 -0.99 -9.41 15.30
N ALA A 59 -0.87 -10.71 15.44
CA ALA A 59 0.35 -11.43 15.06
C ALA A 59 0.61 -11.31 13.56
N PHE A 60 -0.43 -11.46 12.75
CA PHE A 60 -0.31 -11.32 11.30
C PHE A 60 0.08 -9.89 10.90
N GLU A 61 -0.62 -8.89 11.45
CA GLU A 61 -0.38 -7.48 11.10
C GLU A 61 1.03 -7.04 11.47
N LYS A 62 1.54 -7.49 12.61
CA LYS A 62 2.90 -7.19 13.04
C LYS A 62 3.94 -7.75 12.07
N GLU A 63 3.75 -8.97 11.63
CA GLU A 63 4.73 -9.61 10.74
C GLU A 63 4.64 -9.10 9.31
N VAL A 64 3.43 -8.86 8.78
CA VAL A 64 3.28 -8.36 7.41
C VAL A 64 3.88 -6.96 7.25
N ALA A 65 3.82 -6.14 8.30
CA ALA A 65 4.38 -4.80 8.29
C ALA A 65 5.90 -4.79 8.14
N ARG A 66 6.57 -5.91 8.38
CA ARG A 66 8.03 -6.03 8.30
C ARG A 66 8.52 -6.43 6.91
N ILE A 67 7.61 -6.74 5.99
CA ILE A 67 7.96 -7.16 4.63
C ILE A 67 8.14 -5.91 3.76
N PRO A 68 9.36 -5.60 3.29
CA PRO A 68 9.61 -4.34 2.59
C PRO A 68 8.88 -4.24 1.24
N ASN A 69 8.56 -5.35 0.60
CA ASN A 69 7.87 -5.36 -0.69
C ASN A 69 6.37 -5.18 -0.57
N VAL A 70 5.81 -5.23 0.63
CA VAL A 70 4.39 -4.98 0.88
C VAL A 70 4.19 -3.49 1.07
N LEU A 71 3.48 -2.86 0.14
CA LEU A 71 3.24 -1.41 0.17
C LEU A 71 1.95 -1.05 0.90
N GLU A 72 0.96 -1.95 0.88
CA GLU A 72 -0.34 -1.73 1.52
C GLU A 72 -0.85 -3.04 2.08
N CYS A 73 -1.55 -2.95 3.19
CA CYS A 73 -2.24 -4.07 3.81
C CYS A 73 -3.56 -3.55 4.36
N HIS A 74 -4.65 -4.13 3.90
CA HIS A 74 -5.99 -3.71 4.32
C HIS A 74 -6.75 -4.89 4.90
N LEU A 75 -7.34 -4.70 6.08
CA LEU A 75 -8.32 -5.63 6.62
C LEU A 75 -9.64 -5.40 5.87
N THR A 76 -10.21 -6.45 5.32
CA THR A 76 -11.40 -6.33 4.48
C THR A 76 -12.59 -7.06 5.07
N ALA A 77 -13.78 -6.66 4.66
CA ALA A 77 -15.03 -7.29 5.06
C ALA A 77 -15.56 -8.26 4.00
N GLY A 78 -14.70 -8.72 3.09
CA GLY A 78 -15.06 -9.64 2.02
C GLY A 78 -14.82 -11.08 2.39
N THR A 79 -14.63 -11.92 1.36
CA THR A 79 -14.34 -13.35 1.55
C THR A 79 -12.94 -13.58 2.12
N ALA A 80 -11.99 -12.71 1.79
CA ALA A 80 -10.66 -12.74 2.38
C ALA A 80 -10.62 -11.82 3.61
N ASP A 81 -9.68 -12.09 4.52
CA ASP A 81 -9.50 -11.24 5.70
C ASP A 81 -8.62 -10.03 5.39
N TYR A 82 -7.60 -10.20 4.56
CA TYR A 82 -6.67 -9.12 4.20
C TYR A 82 -6.40 -9.08 2.71
N VAL A 83 -6.12 -7.88 2.21
CA VAL A 83 -5.63 -7.68 0.84
C VAL A 83 -4.32 -6.92 0.93
N LEU A 84 -3.28 -7.45 0.30
CA LEU A 84 -1.96 -6.84 0.24
C LEU A 84 -1.67 -6.35 -1.16
N LYS A 85 -0.92 -5.24 -1.24
CA LYS A 85 -0.31 -4.80 -2.49
C LYS A 85 1.18 -5.02 -2.38
N VAL A 86 1.73 -5.85 -3.26
CA VAL A 86 3.15 -6.24 -3.25
C VAL A 86 3.80 -5.82 -4.54
N VAL A 87 5.03 -5.30 -4.48
CA VAL A 87 5.82 -4.96 -5.66
C VAL A 87 7.05 -5.86 -5.75
N ALA A 88 7.42 -6.22 -6.97
CA ALA A 88 8.53 -7.13 -7.22
C ALA A 88 9.22 -6.76 -8.53
N GLU A 89 10.46 -7.25 -8.70
CA GLU A 89 11.23 -7.04 -9.92
C GLU A 89 10.65 -7.85 -11.09
N SER A 90 10.11 -9.04 -10.80
CA SER A 90 9.62 -9.99 -11.79
C SER A 90 8.71 -11.00 -11.11
N THR A 91 8.13 -11.91 -11.89
CA THR A 91 7.36 -13.03 -11.36
C THR A 91 8.25 -13.97 -10.54
N GLU A 92 9.49 -14.17 -10.97
CA GLU A 92 10.47 -14.98 -10.23
C GLU A 92 10.84 -14.34 -8.91
N ASP A 93 10.99 -13.01 -8.90
CA ASP A 93 11.25 -12.28 -7.66
C ASP A 93 10.06 -12.37 -6.71
N PHE A 94 8.84 -12.32 -7.24
CA PHE A 94 7.66 -12.51 -6.40
C PHE A 94 7.64 -13.92 -5.79
N ALA A 95 8.02 -14.94 -6.55
CA ALA A 95 8.10 -16.30 -6.01
C ALA A 95 9.10 -16.37 -4.85
N ARG A 96 10.19 -15.63 -4.92
CA ARG A 96 11.17 -15.51 -3.84
C ARG A 96 10.55 -14.82 -2.62
N ILE A 97 9.86 -13.69 -2.84
CA ILE A 97 9.18 -12.94 -1.77
C ILE A 97 8.13 -13.83 -1.10
N HIS A 98 7.37 -14.55 -1.89
CA HIS A 98 6.37 -15.48 -1.38
C HIS A 98 7.01 -16.53 -0.46
N ARG A 99 8.07 -17.16 -0.93
CA ARG A 99 8.75 -18.21 -0.15
C ARG A 99 9.43 -17.67 1.11
N GLN A 100 10.10 -16.53 1.00
CA GLN A 100 10.87 -15.99 2.12
C GLN A 100 10.02 -15.28 3.16
N TYR A 101 8.92 -14.66 2.75
CA TYR A 101 8.12 -13.82 3.64
C TYR A 101 6.67 -14.27 3.75
N LEU A 102 5.95 -14.32 2.63
CA LEU A 102 4.49 -14.53 2.68
C LEU A 102 4.12 -15.91 3.21
N ALA A 103 4.85 -16.94 2.81
CA ALA A 103 4.60 -18.30 3.25
C ALA A 103 4.88 -18.50 4.75
N ARG A 104 5.57 -17.56 5.37
CA ARG A 104 5.93 -17.63 6.80
C ARG A 104 5.05 -16.77 7.69
N LEU A 105 4.07 -16.07 7.11
CA LEU A 105 3.15 -15.25 7.90
C LEU A 105 2.32 -16.13 8.82
N PRO A 106 2.13 -15.71 10.09
CA PRO A 106 1.41 -16.52 11.06
C PRO A 106 -0.08 -16.56 10.78
N GLY A 107 -0.71 -17.68 11.08
CA GLY A 107 -2.16 -17.83 11.07
C GLY A 107 -2.82 -17.88 9.70
N VAL A 108 -2.06 -17.98 8.62
CA VAL A 108 -2.61 -18.00 7.26
C VAL A 108 -3.16 -19.39 6.94
N ALA A 109 -4.44 -19.43 6.55
CA ALA A 109 -5.10 -20.66 6.09
C ALA A 109 -5.06 -20.76 4.57
N GLN A 110 -5.22 -19.62 3.86
CA GLN A 110 -5.27 -19.59 2.40
C GLN A 110 -4.71 -18.28 1.88
N MET A 111 -4.05 -18.36 0.74
CA MET A 111 -3.46 -17.20 0.08
C MET A 111 -3.70 -17.30 -1.42
N GLN A 112 -4.16 -16.20 -2.02
CA GLN A 112 -4.43 -16.14 -3.45
C GLN A 112 -3.77 -14.89 -4.02
N SER A 113 -2.89 -15.07 -5.01
CA SER A 113 -2.14 -13.99 -5.62
C SER A 113 -2.64 -13.70 -7.03
N SER A 114 -2.82 -12.41 -7.33
CA SER A 114 -3.25 -11.95 -8.66
C SER A 114 -2.25 -10.93 -9.17
N PHE A 115 -1.64 -11.22 -10.32
CA PHE A 115 -0.69 -10.30 -10.95
C PHE A 115 -1.44 -9.25 -11.74
N ALA A 116 -1.09 -7.98 -11.54
CA ALA A 116 -1.59 -6.90 -12.39
C ALA A 116 -0.93 -7.00 -13.74
N LEU A 117 -1.71 -7.21 -14.79
CA LEU A 117 -1.16 -7.30 -16.15
C LEU A 117 -0.66 -5.95 -16.64
N ARG A 118 -1.42 -4.89 -16.32
CA ARG A 118 -1.01 -3.51 -16.54
C ARG A 118 -1.85 -2.59 -15.66
N THR A 119 -1.30 -1.44 -15.33
CA THR A 119 -2.05 -0.41 -14.62
C THR A 119 -2.79 0.45 -15.64
N VAL A 120 -4.12 0.47 -15.55
CA VAL A 120 -4.94 1.28 -16.45
C VAL A 120 -4.79 2.76 -16.09
N PHE A 121 -4.96 3.08 -14.81
CA PHE A 121 -4.60 4.39 -14.29
C PHE A 121 -4.40 4.32 -12.77
N LYS A 122 -3.72 5.31 -12.25
CA LYS A 122 -3.46 5.44 -10.84
C LYS A 122 -3.41 6.93 -10.49
N THR A 123 -4.04 7.32 -9.41
CA THR A 123 -4.03 8.71 -8.96
C THR A 123 -3.83 8.81 -7.46
N THR A 124 -3.21 9.89 -7.04
CA THR A 124 -3.07 10.24 -5.63
C THR A 124 -4.06 11.35 -5.24
N ALA A 125 -4.83 11.86 -6.21
CA ALA A 125 -5.78 12.95 -5.98
C ALA A 125 -7.06 12.42 -5.36
N LEU A 126 -7.38 12.87 -4.16
CA LEU A 126 -8.65 12.55 -3.51
C LEU A 126 -9.79 13.36 -4.14
N PRO A 127 -11.01 12.81 -4.20
CA PRO A 127 -12.18 13.49 -4.79
C PRO A 127 -12.76 14.51 -3.81
N ILE A 128 -12.10 15.63 -3.69
CA ILE A 128 -12.48 16.69 -2.75
C ILE A 128 -12.96 17.95 -3.45
#